data_9b50800ca5457a310506f7a2335f5e59
#
_entry.id   9b50800ca5457a310506f7a2335f5e59
#
_cell.length_a   1.000
_cell.length_b   1.000
_cell.length_c   1.000
_cell.angle_alpha   90.00
_cell.angle_beta   90.00
_cell.angle_gamma   90.00
#
_symmetry.space_group_name_H-M   'P 1'
#
loop_
_entity.id
_entity.type
_entity.pdbx_description
1 polymer ?
#
loop_
_entity_poly.entity_id
_entity_poly.type
_entity_poly.pdbx_seq_one_letter_code
_entity_poly.pdbx_strand_id
1 'polypeptide(L)'
;MKRQRTIMGMPVTINVTDKNAVDEAINEVFSYFHYIDKKFSTYKTDSEISLINRGELPKENRSLEMRKILRLCEETKKETHGYFDINIKGIIDPSGLVKGYAIFEGTKILKRKGYKNFYVEIAGDIQAEGLNEEGKKWKVGIQNPFNLKEIIKIINLTNKGVATSGTYLRGKHINNPKKNAEADEIISITVIGPNVYEADRFATAAFAMGKKGINFIEGLKGFEGYMVKKDKSAVSTSGFSRYTN
;
A
#
# COMPACT_ATOMS: atom_id res chain seq x y z
N MET A 1 8.62 -11.38 -18.04
CA MET A 1 7.23 -11.90 -18.14
C MET A 1 6.31 -11.00 -17.34
N LYS A 2 5.25 -10.46 -17.95
CA LYS A 2 4.27 -9.55 -17.29
C LYS A 2 2.87 -10.16 -17.34
N ARG A 3 2.15 -10.17 -16.22
CA ARG A 3 0.76 -10.63 -16.11
C ARG A 3 -0.07 -9.64 -15.32
N GLN A 4 -1.34 -9.50 -15.69
CA GLN A 4 -2.29 -8.62 -15.01
C GLN A 4 -3.63 -9.34 -14.78
N ARG A 5 -4.23 -9.12 -13.62
CA ARG A 5 -5.57 -9.61 -13.23
C ARG A 5 -6.30 -8.56 -12.40
N THR A 6 -7.62 -8.66 -12.34
CA THR A 6 -8.42 -7.88 -11.39
C THR A 6 -8.67 -8.72 -10.14
N ILE A 7 -8.16 -8.28 -8.98
CA ILE A 7 -8.34 -8.94 -7.68
C ILE A 7 -8.63 -7.85 -6.64
N MET A 8 -9.47 -8.10 -5.66
CA MET A 8 -9.93 -7.08 -4.68
C MET A 8 -10.62 -5.88 -5.36
N GLY A 9 -11.23 -6.08 -6.53
CA GLY A 9 -11.80 -5.00 -7.33
C GLY A 9 -10.76 -4.04 -7.95
N MET A 10 -9.47 -4.40 -7.94
CA MET A 10 -8.34 -3.56 -8.36
C MET A 10 -7.47 -4.24 -9.41
N PRO A 11 -6.83 -3.47 -10.31
CA PRO A 11 -5.80 -4.02 -11.19
C PRO A 11 -4.59 -4.46 -10.36
N VAL A 12 -4.14 -5.68 -10.61
CA VAL A 12 -2.95 -6.28 -10.02
C VAL A 12 -2.00 -6.63 -11.14
N THR A 13 -0.79 -6.09 -11.12
CA THR A 13 0.25 -6.37 -12.11
C THR A 13 1.46 -7.03 -11.44
N ILE A 14 1.94 -8.11 -12.04
CA ILE A 14 3.19 -8.76 -11.67
C ILE A 14 4.08 -8.79 -12.91
N ASN A 15 5.29 -8.26 -12.81
CA ASN A 15 6.28 -8.29 -13.87
C ASN A 15 7.60 -8.87 -13.33
N VAL A 16 8.04 -10.01 -13.90
CA VAL A 16 9.30 -10.69 -13.59
C VAL A 16 10.19 -10.62 -14.83
N THR A 17 11.38 -10.03 -14.71
CA THR A 17 12.34 -9.87 -15.81
C THR A 17 13.44 -10.92 -15.82
N ASP A 18 13.53 -11.74 -14.79
CA ASP A 18 14.43 -12.91 -14.77
C ASP A 18 14.10 -13.86 -15.93
N LYS A 19 15.12 -14.36 -16.63
CA LYS A 19 14.98 -15.16 -17.86
C LYS A 19 14.25 -16.50 -17.64
N ASN A 20 14.32 -17.04 -16.42
CA ASN A 20 13.70 -18.30 -16.01
C ASN A 20 12.29 -18.12 -15.40
N ALA A 21 11.66 -16.97 -15.64
CA ALA A 21 10.31 -16.70 -15.13
C ALA A 21 9.28 -17.65 -15.74
N VAL A 22 8.46 -18.27 -14.89
CA VAL A 22 7.38 -19.17 -15.28
C VAL A 22 6.03 -18.71 -14.76
N ASP A 23 4.97 -18.99 -15.49
CA ASP A 23 3.60 -18.58 -15.13
C ASP A 23 3.14 -19.18 -13.80
N GLU A 24 3.59 -20.37 -13.45
CA GLU A 24 3.23 -21.04 -12.19
C GLU A 24 3.60 -20.17 -10.96
N ALA A 25 4.79 -19.57 -10.97
CA ALA A 25 5.24 -18.71 -9.88
C ALA A 25 4.37 -17.46 -9.72
N ILE A 26 3.99 -16.85 -10.84
CA ILE A 26 3.12 -15.67 -10.86
C ILE A 26 1.70 -16.05 -10.43
N ASN A 27 1.20 -17.22 -10.86
CA ASN A 27 -0.10 -17.73 -10.49
C ASN A 27 -0.20 -18.02 -8.98
N GLU A 28 0.86 -18.46 -8.33
CA GLU A 28 0.90 -18.66 -6.89
C GLU A 28 0.71 -17.32 -6.14
N VAL A 29 1.32 -16.23 -6.62
CA VAL A 29 1.11 -14.89 -6.06
C VAL A 29 -0.33 -14.43 -6.25
N PHE A 30 -0.92 -14.63 -7.42
CA PHE A 30 -2.34 -14.30 -7.65
C PHE A 30 -3.26 -15.12 -6.75
N SER A 31 -2.98 -16.40 -6.55
CA SER A 31 -3.74 -17.27 -5.64
C SER A 31 -3.67 -16.78 -4.20
N TYR A 32 -2.48 -16.32 -3.78
CA TYR A 32 -2.31 -15.71 -2.47
C TYR A 32 -3.14 -14.42 -2.33
N PHE A 33 -3.21 -13.56 -3.35
CA PHE A 33 -4.04 -12.37 -3.31
C PHE A 33 -5.54 -12.68 -3.26
N HIS A 34 -6.00 -13.72 -3.95
CA HIS A 34 -7.38 -14.19 -3.81
C HIS A 34 -7.68 -14.71 -2.39
N TYR A 35 -6.72 -15.39 -1.77
CA TYR A 35 -6.83 -15.82 -0.38
C TYR A 35 -6.96 -14.62 0.59
N ILE A 36 -6.13 -13.58 0.41
CA ILE A 36 -6.20 -12.35 1.20
C ILE A 36 -7.56 -11.65 1.00
N ASP A 37 -8.00 -11.52 -0.25
CA ASP A 37 -9.31 -10.91 -0.57
C ASP A 37 -10.48 -11.67 0.09
N LYS A 38 -10.46 -13.00 0.04
CA LYS A 38 -11.48 -13.83 0.71
C LYS A 38 -11.48 -13.61 2.23
N LYS A 39 -10.33 -13.34 2.83
CA LYS A 39 -10.19 -13.24 4.28
C LYS A 39 -10.47 -11.84 4.83
N PHE A 40 -10.02 -10.79 4.14
CA PHE A 40 -9.99 -9.41 4.65
C PHE A 40 -10.93 -8.44 3.94
N SER A 41 -11.67 -8.87 2.92
CA SER A 41 -12.62 -8.00 2.22
C SER A 41 -13.82 -7.68 3.10
N THR A 42 -14.02 -6.40 3.42
CA THR A 42 -15.21 -5.93 4.14
C THR A 42 -16.48 -5.94 3.27
N TYR A 43 -16.35 -6.20 1.97
CA TYR A 43 -17.46 -6.30 1.01
C TYR A 43 -18.01 -7.72 0.86
N LYS A 44 -17.25 -8.74 1.30
CA LYS A 44 -17.69 -10.15 1.24
C LYS A 44 -18.29 -10.56 2.57
N THR A 45 -19.54 -10.99 2.56
CA THR A 45 -20.28 -11.33 3.78
C THR A 45 -19.69 -12.53 4.52
N ASP A 46 -19.06 -13.45 3.79
CA ASP A 46 -18.42 -14.68 4.30
C ASP A 46 -16.93 -14.51 4.63
N SER A 47 -16.37 -13.30 4.48
CA SER A 47 -14.99 -13.04 4.86
C SER A 47 -14.80 -13.09 6.38
N GLU A 48 -13.60 -13.49 6.81
CA GLU A 48 -13.27 -13.57 8.24
C GLU A 48 -13.44 -12.22 8.94
N ILE A 49 -13.06 -11.11 8.28
CA ILE A 49 -13.24 -9.77 8.86
C ILE A 49 -14.71 -9.38 8.98
N SER A 50 -15.58 -9.79 8.04
CA SER A 50 -17.01 -9.53 8.11
C SER A 50 -17.69 -10.34 9.21
N LEU A 51 -17.26 -11.59 9.42
CA LEU A 51 -17.73 -12.40 10.55
C LEU A 51 -17.34 -11.78 11.90
N ILE A 52 -16.12 -11.23 12.00
CA ILE A 52 -15.66 -10.50 13.18
C ILE A 52 -16.53 -9.27 13.42
N ASN A 53 -16.80 -8.49 12.37
CA ASN A 53 -17.59 -7.27 12.47
C ASN A 53 -19.05 -7.53 12.89
N ARG A 54 -19.60 -8.69 12.56
CA ARG A 54 -20.95 -9.11 13.03
C ARG A 54 -20.95 -9.80 14.38
N GLY A 55 -19.78 -10.00 14.99
CA GLY A 55 -19.67 -10.71 16.28
C GLY A 55 -19.83 -12.24 16.18
N GLU A 56 -19.82 -12.80 14.96
CA GLU A 56 -20.01 -14.22 14.68
C GLU A 56 -18.74 -15.05 14.83
N LEU A 57 -17.56 -14.42 14.89
CA LEU A 57 -16.27 -15.09 15.04
C LEU A 57 -15.53 -14.62 16.31
N PRO A 58 -15.54 -15.44 17.40
CA PRO A 58 -14.84 -15.15 18.65
C PRO A 58 -13.31 -15.08 18.45
N LYS A 59 -12.62 -14.43 19.39
CA LYS A 59 -11.17 -14.15 19.27
C LYS A 59 -10.32 -15.41 19.13
N GLU A 60 -10.68 -16.47 19.86
CA GLU A 60 -10.00 -17.77 19.89
C GLU A 60 -10.06 -18.52 18.55
N ASN A 61 -11.13 -18.28 17.78
CA ASN A 61 -11.38 -18.95 16.49
C ASN A 61 -10.78 -18.19 15.29
N ARG A 62 -10.21 -16.99 15.52
CA ARG A 62 -9.59 -16.21 14.45
C ARG A 62 -8.33 -16.90 13.93
N SER A 63 -8.15 -16.88 12.60
CA SER A 63 -6.96 -17.45 11.97
C SER A 63 -5.67 -16.77 12.45
N LEU A 64 -4.54 -17.47 12.33
CA LEU A 64 -3.23 -16.94 12.69
C LEU A 64 -2.92 -15.64 11.91
N GLU A 65 -3.29 -15.60 10.64
CA GLU A 65 -3.06 -14.42 9.79
C GLU A 65 -3.94 -13.24 10.19
N MET A 66 -5.22 -13.49 10.54
CA MET A 66 -6.10 -12.44 11.07
C MET A 66 -5.51 -11.85 12.36
N ARG A 67 -5.10 -12.71 13.29
CA ARG A 67 -4.46 -12.25 14.55
C ARG A 67 -3.17 -11.46 14.28
N LYS A 68 -2.37 -11.89 13.31
CA LYS A 68 -1.14 -11.17 12.88
C LYS A 68 -1.49 -9.80 12.34
N ILE A 69 -2.43 -9.69 11.41
CA ILE A 69 -2.84 -8.41 10.81
C ILE A 69 -3.41 -7.46 11.87
N LEU A 70 -4.31 -7.92 12.73
CA LEU A 70 -4.88 -7.08 13.79
C LEU A 70 -3.79 -6.55 14.73
N ARG A 71 -2.79 -7.38 15.09
CA ARG A 71 -1.63 -6.94 15.88
C ARG A 71 -0.81 -5.87 15.14
N LEU A 72 -0.50 -6.07 13.85
CA LEU A 72 0.23 -5.08 13.03
C LEU A 72 -0.54 -3.75 12.93
N CYS A 73 -1.87 -3.80 12.88
CA CYS A 73 -2.71 -2.60 12.91
C CYS A 73 -2.58 -1.86 14.25
N GLU A 74 -2.60 -2.57 15.38
CA GLU A 74 -2.41 -1.97 16.70
C GLU A 74 -1.01 -1.37 16.88
N GLU A 75 0.04 -2.05 16.39
CA GLU A 75 1.40 -1.53 16.35
C GLU A 75 1.47 -0.23 15.52
N THR A 76 0.89 -0.25 14.32
CA THR A 76 0.82 0.93 13.45
C THR A 76 0.05 2.08 14.09
N LYS A 77 -1.07 1.80 14.78
CA LYS A 77 -1.83 2.80 15.54
C LYS A 77 -0.95 3.50 16.58
N LYS A 78 -0.15 2.75 17.32
CA LYS A 78 0.78 3.30 18.33
C LYS A 78 1.87 4.14 17.68
N GLU A 79 2.55 3.63 16.66
CA GLU A 79 3.64 4.32 15.94
C GLU A 79 3.18 5.62 15.27
N THR A 80 1.92 5.68 14.85
CA THR A 80 1.32 6.84 14.20
C THR A 80 0.54 7.73 15.17
N HIS A 81 0.71 7.53 16.49
CA HIS A 81 0.00 8.28 17.52
C HIS A 81 -1.53 8.30 17.33
N GLY A 82 -2.10 7.19 16.84
CA GLY A 82 -3.53 7.02 16.61
C GLY A 82 -4.07 7.67 15.32
N TYR A 83 -3.23 8.15 14.41
CA TYR A 83 -3.69 8.61 13.10
C TYR A 83 -3.98 7.47 12.12
N PHE A 84 -3.41 6.31 12.34
CA PHE A 84 -3.87 5.06 11.75
C PHE A 84 -4.80 4.37 12.74
N ASP A 85 -6.05 4.15 12.38
CA ASP A 85 -6.99 3.38 13.19
C ASP A 85 -7.92 2.58 12.28
N ILE A 86 -8.01 1.29 12.52
CA ILE A 86 -8.87 0.39 11.75
C ILE A 86 -10.31 0.34 12.29
N ASN A 87 -10.55 0.91 13.47
CA ASN A 87 -11.91 1.01 14.01
C ASN A 87 -12.57 2.28 13.50
N ILE A 88 -13.41 2.12 12.49
CA ILE A 88 -14.16 3.21 11.86
C ILE A 88 -15.62 3.08 12.29
N LYS A 89 -16.05 3.91 13.25
CA LYS A 89 -17.45 3.91 13.76
C LYS A 89 -17.94 2.52 14.22
N GLY A 90 -17.07 1.76 14.89
CA GLY A 90 -17.39 0.42 15.39
C GLY A 90 -17.16 -0.72 14.38
N ILE A 91 -16.82 -0.44 13.15
CA ILE A 91 -16.46 -1.42 12.11
C ILE A 91 -14.95 -1.51 12.01
N ILE A 92 -14.41 -2.73 12.04
CA ILE A 92 -12.98 -3.01 11.84
C ILE A 92 -12.72 -3.11 10.34
N ASP A 93 -11.91 -2.18 9.81
CA ASP A 93 -11.46 -2.17 8.42
C ASP A 93 -9.93 -2.05 8.33
N PRO A 94 -9.20 -3.16 8.13
CA PRO A 94 -7.74 -3.16 8.04
C PRO A 94 -7.22 -2.83 6.63
N SER A 95 -8.06 -2.38 5.69
CA SER A 95 -7.70 -2.18 4.27
C SER A 95 -6.53 -1.21 4.06
N GLY A 96 -6.35 -0.21 4.96
CA GLY A 96 -5.23 0.73 4.92
C GLY A 96 -3.85 0.13 5.23
N LEU A 97 -3.79 -1.17 5.56
CA LEU A 97 -2.56 -1.91 5.81
C LEU A 97 -2.50 -3.20 4.99
N VAL A 98 -3.64 -3.87 4.80
CA VAL A 98 -3.71 -5.21 4.19
C VAL A 98 -3.21 -5.20 2.75
N LYS A 99 -3.42 -4.13 1.99
CA LYS A 99 -2.97 -4.04 0.61
C LYS A 99 -1.45 -4.09 0.49
N GLY A 100 -0.74 -3.21 1.20
CA GLY A 100 0.73 -3.20 1.23
C GLY A 100 1.31 -4.49 1.81
N TYR A 101 0.66 -5.04 2.85
CA TYR A 101 1.02 -6.34 3.42
C TYR A 101 0.90 -7.46 2.39
N ALA A 102 -0.21 -7.53 1.66
CA ALA A 102 -0.41 -8.55 0.63
C ALA A 102 0.66 -8.48 -0.46
N ILE A 103 0.94 -7.28 -0.99
CA ILE A 103 1.99 -7.08 -2.00
C ILE A 103 3.34 -7.57 -1.45
N PHE A 104 3.70 -7.18 -0.23
CA PHE A 104 4.99 -7.53 0.38
C PHE A 104 5.13 -9.04 0.61
N GLU A 105 4.09 -9.72 1.13
CA GLU A 105 4.12 -11.18 1.28
C GLU A 105 4.12 -11.89 -0.08
N GLY A 106 3.39 -11.37 -1.07
CA GLY A 106 3.43 -11.87 -2.46
C GLY A 106 4.83 -11.81 -3.06
N THR A 107 5.60 -10.74 -2.80
CA THR A 107 7.00 -10.66 -3.26
C THR A 107 7.90 -11.71 -2.62
N LYS A 108 7.61 -12.12 -1.39
CA LYS A 108 8.38 -13.20 -0.72
C LYS A 108 8.17 -14.55 -1.40
N ILE A 109 7.00 -14.79 -2.02
CA ILE A 109 6.75 -15.99 -2.83
C ILE A 109 7.72 -16.00 -4.00
N LEU A 110 7.83 -14.91 -4.76
CA LEU A 110 8.76 -14.79 -5.89
C LEU A 110 10.22 -14.95 -5.44
N LYS A 111 10.61 -14.29 -4.35
CA LYS A 111 11.98 -14.41 -3.78
C LYS A 111 12.32 -15.84 -3.38
N ARG A 112 11.39 -16.59 -2.75
CA ARG A 112 11.61 -18.02 -2.40
C ARG A 112 11.78 -18.92 -3.62
N LYS A 113 11.21 -18.54 -4.77
CA LYS A 113 11.40 -19.21 -6.06
C LYS A 113 12.68 -18.77 -6.79
N GLY A 114 13.50 -17.90 -6.18
CA GLY A 114 14.80 -17.48 -6.68
C GLY A 114 14.78 -16.26 -7.62
N TYR A 115 13.62 -15.62 -7.83
CA TYR A 115 13.54 -14.41 -8.65
C TYR A 115 14.12 -13.20 -7.91
N LYS A 116 14.83 -12.36 -8.66
CA LYS A 116 15.57 -11.19 -8.14
C LYS A 116 15.11 -9.86 -8.76
N ASN A 117 14.56 -9.91 -9.97
CA ASN A 117 14.25 -8.75 -10.79
C ASN A 117 12.76 -8.72 -11.15
N PHE A 118 11.97 -8.03 -10.35
CA PHE A 118 10.52 -7.99 -10.54
C PHE A 118 9.88 -6.79 -9.83
N TYR A 119 8.66 -6.49 -10.22
CA TYR A 119 7.76 -5.70 -9.37
C TYR A 119 6.40 -6.37 -9.23
N VAL A 120 5.75 -6.07 -8.12
CA VAL A 120 4.36 -6.42 -7.83
C VAL A 120 3.60 -5.16 -7.50
N GLU A 121 2.48 -4.95 -8.18
CA GLU A 121 1.65 -3.74 -8.09
C GLU A 121 0.20 -4.10 -7.83
N ILE A 122 -0.45 -3.39 -6.91
CA ILE A 122 -1.91 -3.36 -6.72
C ILE A 122 -2.37 -1.90 -6.67
N ALA A 123 -3.10 -1.47 -7.70
CA ALA A 123 -3.71 -0.14 -7.77
C ALA A 123 -2.74 1.02 -7.49
N GLY A 124 -1.53 0.95 -8.01
CA GLY A 124 -0.50 2.00 -7.88
C GLY A 124 0.45 1.85 -6.71
N ASP A 125 0.18 0.95 -5.76
CA ASP A 125 1.17 0.60 -4.74
C ASP A 125 2.08 -0.51 -5.26
N ILE A 126 3.38 -0.32 -5.12
CA ILE A 126 4.38 -1.13 -5.81
C ILE A 126 5.48 -1.56 -4.84
N GLN A 127 5.83 -2.84 -4.87
CA GLN A 127 7.14 -3.33 -4.42
C GLN A 127 8.01 -3.60 -5.63
N ALA A 128 9.14 -2.94 -5.73
CA ALA A 128 10.13 -3.12 -6.78
C ALA A 128 11.38 -3.82 -6.23
N GLU A 129 11.84 -4.85 -6.92
CA GLU A 129 13.01 -5.64 -6.55
C GLU A 129 13.98 -5.70 -7.75
N GLY A 130 15.28 -5.59 -7.45
CA GLY A 130 16.33 -5.64 -8.48
C GLY A 130 16.18 -4.57 -9.55
N LEU A 131 16.37 -4.95 -10.81
CA LEU A 131 16.44 -4.05 -11.96
C LEU A 131 15.43 -4.48 -13.04
N ASN A 132 15.10 -3.56 -13.93
CA ASN A 132 14.24 -3.83 -15.08
C ASN A 132 15.00 -4.61 -16.18
N GLU A 133 14.35 -4.91 -17.30
CA GLU A 133 14.89 -5.63 -18.44
C GLU A 133 16.09 -4.95 -19.11
N GLU A 134 16.26 -3.64 -18.90
CA GLU A 134 17.41 -2.86 -19.40
C GLU A 134 18.58 -2.81 -18.40
N GLY A 135 18.48 -3.49 -17.24
CA GLY A 135 19.45 -3.40 -16.16
C GLY A 135 19.43 -2.07 -15.40
N LYS A 136 18.32 -1.32 -15.47
CA LYS A 136 18.12 -0.04 -14.81
C LYS A 136 17.12 -0.14 -13.65
N LYS A 137 17.10 0.85 -12.77
CA LYS A 137 16.06 0.97 -11.73
C LYS A 137 14.67 1.02 -12.37
N TRP A 138 13.67 0.52 -11.66
CA TRP A 138 12.27 0.60 -12.07
C TRP A 138 11.78 2.03 -12.04
N LYS A 139 11.22 2.50 -13.15
CA LYS A 139 10.59 3.83 -13.24
C LYS A 139 9.14 3.73 -12.83
N VAL A 140 8.74 4.50 -11.83
CA VAL A 140 7.36 4.58 -11.33
C VAL A 140 6.87 6.03 -11.45
N GLY A 141 5.71 6.21 -12.07
CA GLY A 141 5.06 7.51 -12.22
C GLY A 141 4.16 7.84 -11.03
N ILE A 142 4.29 9.04 -10.47
CA ILE A 142 3.31 9.61 -9.55
C ILE A 142 2.27 10.34 -10.40
N GLN A 143 1.01 9.87 -10.35
CA GLN A 143 -0.08 10.46 -11.13
C GLN A 143 -0.46 11.85 -10.63
N ASN A 144 -0.86 12.72 -11.55
CA ASN A 144 -1.50 13.99 -11.22
C ASN A 144 -2.90 13.72 -10.63
N PRO A 145 -3.17 14.02 -9.36
CA PRO A 145 -4.47 13.75 -8.76
C PRO A 145 -5.61 14.62 -9.31
N PHE A 146 -5.28 15.67 -10.08
CA PHE A 146 -6.24 16.53 -10.78
C PHE A 146 -6.45 16.14 -12.23
N ASN A 147 -5.53 15.37 -12.82
CA ASN A 147 -5.62 14.83 -14.17
C ASN A 147 -4.92 13.47 -14.24
N LEU A 148 -5.66 12.37 -14.12
CA LEU A 148 -5.13 11.01 -14.03
C LEU A 148 -4.37 10.53 -15.28
N LYS A 149 -4.45 11.27 -16.40
CA LYS A 149 -3.66 10.98 -17.61
C LYS A 149 -2.24 11.55 -17.55
N GLU A 150 -1.94 12.37 -16.57
CA GLU A 150 -0.64 13.02 -16.41
C GLU A 150 0.18 12.40 -15.30
N ILE A 151 1.50 12.37 -15.51
CA ILE A 151 2.50 12.01 -14.50
C ILE A 151 3.20 13.29 -14.04
N ILE A 152 3.12 13.61 -12.76
CA ILE A 152 3.74 14.82 -12.19
C ILE A 152 5.16 14.60 -11.70
N LYS A 153 5.55 13.34 -11.43
CA LYS A 153 6.90 12.95 -11.04
C LYS A 153 7.18 11.53 -11.51
N ILE A 154 8.43 11.28 -11.89
CA ILE A 154 8.96 9.94 -12.11
C ILE A 154 9.96 9.66 -11.00
N ILE A 155 9.82 8.51 -10.34
CA ILE A 155 10.76 8.03 -9.33
C ILE A 155 11.42 6.73 -9.80
N ASN A 156 12.67 6.53 -9.39
CA ASN A 156 13.49 5.37 -9.77
C ASN A 156 13.73 4.49 -8.55
N LEU A 157 13.19 3.27 -8.56
CA LEU A 157 13.17 2.36 -7.43
C LEU A 157 13.98 1.09 -7.69
N THR A 158 14.63 0.60 -6.65
CA THR A 158 15.19 -0.75 -6.55
C THR A 158 15.17 -1.19 -5.09
N ASN A 159 14.70 -2.38 -4.80
CA ASN A 159 14.56 -2.94 -3.45
C ASN A 159 13.83 -1.98 -2.49
N LYS A 160 12.77 -1.36 -2.98
CA LYS A 160 11.96 -0.37 -2.26
C LYS A 160 10.48 -0.55 -2.56
N GLY A 161 9.66 -0.12 -1.62
CA GLY A 161 8.23 0.01 -1.80
C GLY A 161 7.80 1.46 -1.97
N VAL A 162 6.72 1.66 -2.70
CA VAL A 162 6.03 2.95 -2.81
C VAL A 162 4.54 2.72 -2.68
N ALA A 163 3.86 3.62 -1.98
CA ALA A 163 2.41 3.62 -1.85
C ALA A 163 1.87 5.05 -1.88
N THR A 164 0.64 5.20 -2.37
CA THR A 164 -0.02 6.50 -2.44
C THR A 164 -1.40 6.44 -1.79
N SER A 165 -1.61 7.27 -0.78
CA SER A 165 -2.91 7.53 -0.18
C SER A 165 -3.49 8.85 -0.72
N GLY A 166 -4.78 8.82 -1.07
CA GLY A 166 -5.44 10.00 -1.64
C GLY A 166 -6.95 9.80 -1.83
N THR A 167 -7.66 10.89 -2.13
CA THR A 167 -9.11 10.88 -2.32
C THR A 167 -9.55 10.75 -3.77
N TYR A 168 -8.63 10.87 -4.72
CA TYR A 168 -8.94 11.02 -6.15
C TYR A 168 -9.30 9.72 -6.87
N LEU A 169 -8.90 8.54 -6.35
CA LEU A 169 -9.21 7.24 -6.96
C LEU A 169 -10.42 6.54 -6.32
N ARG A 170 -10.55 6.61 -5.00
CA ARG A 170 -11.58 5.88 -4.23
C ARG A 170 -12.55 6.79 -3.48
N GLY A 171 -12.52 8.11 -3.75
CA GLY A 171 -13.25 9.06 -2.96
C GLY A 171 -12.72 9.20 -1.53
N LYS A 172 -13.53 9.78 -0.66
CA LYS A 172 -13.17 10.08 0.73
C LYS A 172 -13.39 8.83 1.61
N HIS A 173 -12.42 7.92 1.65
CA HIS A 173 -12.47 6.69 2.44
C HIS A 173 -11.48 6.66 3.62
N ILE A 174 -10.55 7.61 3.69
CA ILE A 174 -9.61 7.73 4.81
C ILE A 174 -10.16 8.72 5.82
N ASN A 175 -10.37 8.26 7.03
CA ASN A 175 -10.81 9.09 8.14
C ASN A 175 -9.62 9.66 8.90
N ASN A 176 -9.81 10.85 9.49
CA ASN A 176 -8.95 11.36 10.53
C ASN A 176 -9.52 10.94 11.90
N PRO A 177 -8.95 9.92 12.56
CA PRO A 177 -9.50 9.39 13.81
C PRO A 177 -9.52 10.42 14.95
N LYS A 178 -8.61 11.41 14.90
CA LYS A 178 -8.51 12.48 15.89
C LYS A 178 -9.63 13.51 15.79
N LYS A 179 -10.17 13.70 14.59
CA LYS A 179 -11.26 14.64 14.31
C LYS A 179 -12.62 13.95 14.17
N ASN A 180 -12.63 12.61 14.17
CA ASN A 180 -13.79 11.78 13.82
C ASN A 180 -14.48 12.24 12.52
N ALA A 181 -13.67 12.64 11.54
CA ALA A 181 -14.10 13.19 10.26
C ALA A 181 -13.23 12.66 9.12
N GLU A 182 -13.69 12.84 7.89
CA GLU A 182 -12.89 12.51 6.69
C GLU A 182 -11.61 13.35 6.65
N ALA A 183 -10.50 12.69 6.25
CA ALA A 183 -9.24 13.39 6.01
C ALA A 183 -9.32 14.10 4.65
N ASP A 184 -9.36 15.43 4.66
CA ASP A 184 -9.58 16.21 3.44
C ASP A 184 -8.67 17.43 3.28
N GLU A 185 -7.62 17.57 4.10
CA GLU A 185 -6.71 18.73 4.06
C GLU A 185 -5.75 18.71 2.87
N ILE A 186 -5.45 17.52 2.33
CA ILE A 186 -4.56 17.29 1.18
C ILE A 186 -5.27 16.42 0.13
N ILE A 187 -4.74 16.33 -1.06
CA ILE A 187 -5.30 15.49 -2.14
C ILE A 187 -4.65 14.12 -2.16
N SER A 188 -3.31 14.07 -2.03
CA SER A 188 -2.56 12.81 -1.99
C SER A 188 -1.23 12.95 -1.26
N ILE A 189 -0.74 11.83 -0.78
CA ILE A 189 0.64 11.68 -0.32
C ILE A 189 1.19 10.34 -0.84
N THR A 190 2.32 10.40 -1.53
CA THR A 190 3.10 9.25 -1.98
C THR A 190 4.24 9.05 -1.01
N VAL A 191 4.42 7.84 -0.51
CA VAL A 191 5.49 7.47 0.43
C VAL A 191 6.36 6.39 -0.19
N ILE A 192 7.67 6.61 -0.20
CA ILE A 192 8.69 5.61 -0.52
C ILE A 192 9.23 5.08 0.80
N GLY A 193 9.31 3.76 0.95
CA GLY A 193 9.81 3.12 2.17
C GLY A 193 10.71 1.92 1.90
N PRO A 194 11.23 1.28 2.95
CA PRO A 194 12.04 0.06 2.83
C PRO A 194 11.31 -1.07 2.09
N ASN A 195 10.00 -1.12 2.22
CA ASN A 195 9.10 -2.00 1.48
C ASN A 195 7.69 -1.37 1.39
N VAL A 196 6.83 -1.97 0.54
CA VAL A 196 5.49 -1.45 0.27
C VAL A 196 4.54 -1.57 1.47
N TYR A 197 4.70 -2.56 2.33
CA TYR A 197 3.90 -2.68 3.57
C TYR A 197 4.12 -1.46 4.48
N GLU A 198 5.37 -1.09 4.68
CA GLU A 198 5.73 0.08 5.46
C GLU A 198 5.28 1.39 4.78
N ALA A 199 5.43 1.49 3.47
CA ALA A 199 5.02 2.66 2.70
C ALA A 199 3.49 2.87 2.76
N ASP A 200 2.67 1.81 2.61
CA ASP A 200 1.20 1.89 2.57
C ASP A 200 0.62 2.29 3.94
N ARG A 201 1.04 1.62 5.03
CA ARG A 201 0.53 1.94 6.37
C ARG A 201 0.88 3.36 6.82
N PHE A 202 2.07 3.85 6.47
CA PHE A 202 2.47 5.22 6.80
C PHE A 202 1.91 6.26 5.83
N ALA A 203 1.68 5.92 4.55
CA ALA A 203 0.95 6.80 3.64
C ALA A 203 -0.49 7.04 4.13
N THR A 204 -1.17 5.98 4.59
CA THR A 204 -2.53 6.07 5.17
C THR A 204 -2.54 6.97 6.40
N ALA A 205 -1.61 6.78 7.34
CA ALA A 205 -1.51 7.61 8.54
C ALA A 205 -1.15 9.07 8.20
N ALA A 206 -0.16 9.28 7.33
CA ALA A 206 0.28 10.62 6.94
C ALA A 206 -0.83 11.38 6.19
N PHE A 207 -1.64 10.69 5.39
CA PHE A 207 -2.82 11.28 4.76
C PHE A 207 -3.84 11.73 5.82
N ALA A 208 -4.12 10.90 6.82
CA ALA A 208 -5.01 11.24 7.93
C ALA A 208 -4.50 12.43 8.78
N MET A 209 -3.18 12.63 8.86
CA MET A 209 -2.54 13.79 9.51
C MET A 209 -2.71 15.09 8.72
N GLY A 210 -3.14 15.02 7.45
CA GLY A 210 -3.26 16.19 6.58
C GLY A 210 -1.91 16.84 6.29
N LYS A 211 -1.85 18.18 6.32
CA LYS A 211 -0.62 18.94 6.03
C LYS A 211 0.58 18.58 6.92
N LYS A 212 0.34 18.05 8.12
CA LYS A 212 1.42 17.61 9.03
C LYS A 212 2.01 16.25 8.63
N GLY A 213 1.36 15.49 7.77
CA GLY A 213 1.78 14.16 7.35
C GLY A 213 3.15 14.14 6.68
N ILE A 214 3.52 15.18 5.94
CA ILE A 214 4.85 15.24 5.31
C ILE A 214 5.98 15.33 6.37
N ASN A 215 5.76 16.08 7.46
CA ASN A 215 6.74 16.20 8.54
C ASN A 215 6.86 14.88 9.34
N PHE A 216 5.75 14.13 9.45
CA PHE A 216 5.78 12.79 10.04
C PHE A 216 6.67 11.85 9.20
N ILE A 217 6.52 11.85 7.87
CA ILE A 217 7.36 11.03 6.98
C ILE A 217 8.82 11.48 7.02
N GLU A 218 9.10 12.79 7.05
CA GLU A 218 10.46 13.34 7.19
C GLU A 218 11.19 12.82 8.44
N GLY A 219 10.46 12.63 9.55
CA GLY A 219 11.01 12.09 10.80
C GLY A 219 11.29 10.58 10.77
N LEU A 220 10.84 9.84 9.77
CA LEU A 220 11.02 8.40 9.67
C LEU A 220 12.30 8.04 8.91
N LYS A 221 13.21 7.32 9.57
CA LYS A 221 14.47 6.90 8.93
C LYS A 221 14.22 5.94 7.76
N GLY A 222 14.70 6.31 6.58
CA GLY A 222 14.61 5.48 5.37
C GLY A 222 13.32 5.63 4.58
N PHE A 223 12.48 6.62 4.94
CA PHE A 223 11.28 7.00 4.21
C PHE A 223 11.45 8.34 3.53
N GLU A 224 10.73 8.53 2.42
CA GLU A 224 10.61 9.79 1.72
C GLU A 224 9.16 9.98 1.27
N GLY A 225 8.72 11.22 1.21
CA GLY A 225 7.35 11.57 0.88
C GLY A 225 7.20 12.66 -0.16
N TYR A 226 6.13 12.59 -0.95
CA TYR A 226 5.70 13.62 -1.88
C TYR A 226 4.21 13.87 -1.71
N MET A 227 3.84 15.07 -1.25
CA MET A 227 2.47 15.44 -0.92
C MET A 227 1.94 16.47 -1.92
N VAL A 228 0.73 16.26 -2.42
CA VAL A 228 -0.01 17.21 -3.26
C VAL A 228 -1.16 17.81 -2.45
N LYS A 229 -1.22 19.13 -2.39
CA LYS A 229 -2.22 19.89 -1.65
C LYS A 229 -3.41 20.27 -2.55
N LYS A 230 -4.49 20.74 -1.92
CA LYS A 230 -5.71 21.21 -2.61
C LYS A 230 -5.47 22.41 -3.53
N ASP A 231 -4.52 23.27 -3.20
CA ASP A 231 -4.11 24.44 -4.00
C ASP A 231 -3.21 24.09 -5.20
N LYS A 232 -3.08 22.80 -5.51
CA LYS A 232 -2.21 22.22 -6.56
C LYS A 232 -0.71 22.37 -6.28
N SER A 233 -0.30 22.97 -5.17
CA SER A 233 1.11 22.97 -4.78
C SER A 233 1.53 21.59 -4.25
N ALA A 234 2.82 21.29 -4.36
CA ALA A 234 3.40 20.07 -3.82
C ALA A 234 4.56 20.37 -2.89
N VAL A 235 4.75 19.50 -1.89
CA VAL A 235 5.89 19.51 -0.99
C VAL A 235 6.46 18.10 -0.90
N SER A 236 7.77 17.98 -0.70
CA SER A 236 8.44 16.70 -0.51
C SER A 236 9.36 16.75 0.70
N THR A 237 9.72 15.57 1.20
CA THR A 237 10.80 15.43 2.18
C THR A 237 12.15 15.78 1.58
N SER A 238 13.12 16.08 2.42
CA SER A 238 14.45 16.59 2.02
C SER A 238 15.24 15.60 1.13
N GLY A 239 15.06 14.30 1.36
CA GLY A 239 15.76 13.26 0.60
C GLY A 239 15.01 12.73 -0.62
N PHE A 240 13.80 13.20 -0.92
CA PHE A 240 12.99 12.69 -2.02
C PHE A 240 13.66 12.83 -3.39
N SER A 241 14.44 13.90 -3.61
CA SER A 241 15.17 14.14 -4.86
C SER A 241 16.12 13.02 -5.26
N ARG A 242 16.61 12.22 -4.31
CA ARG A 242 17.47 11.04 -4.57
C ARG A 242 16.77 9.94 -5.41
N TYR A 243 15.47 10.01 -5.51
CA TYR A 243 14.65 9.05 -6.29
C TYR A 243 14.20 9.62 -7.64
N THR A 244 14.38 10.90 -7.92
CA THR A 244 13.85 11.56 -9.14
C THR A 244 14.88 11.79 -10.23
N ASN A 245 16.14 11.43 -10.01
CA ASN A 245 17.25 11.62 -10.97
C ASN A 245 17.59 10.33 -11.69
#